data_1272d6c29091fc0b7dfd61db7313c2dc
#
_entry.id   1272d6c29091fc0b7dfd61db7313c2dc
#
_cell.length_a   1.000
_cell.length_b   1.000
_cell.length_c   1.000
_cell.angle_alpha   90.00
_cell.angle_beta   90.00
_cell.angle_gamma   90.00
#
_symmetry.space_group_name_H-M   'P 1'
#
loop_
_entity.id
_entity.type
_entity.pdbx_description
1 polymer ?
#
loop_
_entity_poly.entity_id
_entity_poly.type
_entity_poly.pdbx_seq_one_letter_code
_entity_poly.pdbx_strand_id
1 'polypeptide(L)'
;MRAAIDVATARRLALEASGLLGGLGRGTEGCHAAVERLGAVQIDTISVVERAHHHILWSRVPAYGKGCIDRLEAEPRRIFEYWSHAAAYLPLDEYRFCLPRMERVRREGHDWFRADPKAVAYVRDRIAAEGPLRAQDFEEPMKGPRGWWDWKPAKVALEYLFHSGELTSVGRSGFQKVYDLAERALPADLDRRFPSEEEQAARHVDRAVASLGLFSARDIAYLRKEGKAGIPAEIAARIESGGLVEVEVGAGAKAKPAPCLASPAGLERASSAPRPKPRARILSPFDPCLIDRRRAARLFGYEYQLECYLPEAKRRFGYFGLPVLYMDGSGGSGFIALLDARADRAAGVLEARRLDLLPPEAAPWAGSGPRPRRPSPSALAAAIAAELRRFAAFNGAERVTLGRVEAEDPRFAKALKSGLAAR
;
A
#
# COMPACT_ATOMS: atom_id res chain seq x y z
N MET A 1 -21.74 13.03 -19.23
CA MET A 1 -22.49 13.64 -18.08
C MET A 1 -21.49 13.88 -16.95
N ARG A 2 -21.54 15.02 -16.27
CA ARG A 2 -20.70 15.32 -15.09
C ARG A 2 -21.55 15.17 -13.84
N ALA A 3 -21.04 14.43 -12.87
CA ALA A 3 -21.66 14.29 -11.55
C ALA A 3 -20.96 15.24 -10.57
N ALA A 4 -21.73 15.98 -9.76
CA ALA A 4 -21.18 16.79 -8.67
C ALA A 4 -21.32 16.01 -7.35
N ILE A 5 -20.23 15.88 -6.60
CA ILE A 5 -20.22 15.25 -5.28
C ILE A 5 -19.52 16.13 -4.25
N ASP A 6 -19.87 15.97 -3.00
CA ASP A 6 -19.14 16.62 -1.92
C ASP A 6 -17.83 15.90 -1.56
N VAL A 7 -16.99 16.57 -0.80
CA VAL A 7 -15.68 16.03 -0.35
C VAL A 7 -15.84 14.78 0.51
N ALA A 8 -16.94 14.68 1.27
CA ALA A 8 -17.22 13.55 2.12
C ALA A 8 -17.48 12.28 1.30
N THR A 9 -18.31 12.40 0.26
CA THR A 9 -18.57 11.32 -0.70
C THR A 9 -17.31 10.93 -1.46
N ALA A 10 -16.50 11.91 -1.90
CA ALA A 10 -15.23 11.67 -2.57
C ALA A 10 -14.26 10.83 -1.71
N ARG A 11 -14.10 11.20 -0.43
CA ARG A 11 -13.26 10.46 0.53
C ARG A 11 -13.81 9.07 0.81
N ARG A 12 -15.12 8.95 0.95
CA ARG A 12 -15.79 7.69 1.18
C ARG A 12 -15.56 6.72 0.02
N LEU A 13 -15.73 7.19 -1.22
CA LEU A 13 -15.47 6.42 -2.43
C LEU A 13 -14.03 5.90 -2.46
N ALA A 14 -13.05 6.75 -2.16
CA ALA A 14 -11.65 6.38 -2.12
C ALA A 14 -11.33 5.37 -0.99
N LEU A 15 -11.91 5.54 0.20
CA LEU A 15 -11.69 4.64 1.33
C LEU A 15 -12.39 3.29 1.15
N GLU A 16 -13.55 3.25 0.51
CA GLU A 16 -14.25 2.02 0.16
C GLU A 16 -13.44 1.23 -0.88
N ALA A 17 -13.03 1.88 -1.97
CA ALA A 17 -12.23 1.26 -3.01
C ALA A 17 -10.91 0.70 -2.47
N SER A 18 -10.27 1.40 -1.55
CA SER A 18 -9.05 0.92 -0.89
C SER A 18 -9.28 -0.18 0.17
N GLY A 19 -10.53 -0.59 0.43
CA GLY A 19 -10.89 -1.63 1.39
C GLY A 19 -10.81 -1.22 2.87
N LEU A 20 -10.59 0.06 3.18
CA LEU A 20 -10.48 0.55 4.57
C LEU A 20 -11.83 0.65 5.27
N LEU A 21 -12.93 0.68 4.53
CA LEU A 21 -14.27 0.64 5.13
C LEU A 21 -14.76 -0.77 5.46
N GLY A 22 -14.04 -1.82 5.02
CA GLY A 22 -14.37 -3.23 5.24
C GLY A 22 -14.87 -3.93 3.97
N GLY A 23 -15.51 -5.10 4.12
CA GLY A 23 -16.12 -5.84 3.01
C GLY A 23 -15.17 -6.77 2.23
N LEU A 24 -13.94 -7.00 2.72
CA LEU A 24 -12.95 -7.87 2.04
C LEU A 24 -12.94 -9.31 2.58
N GLY A 25 -13.82 -9.65 3.53
CA GLY A 25 -13.78 -10.97 4.18
C GLY A 25 -12.78 -11.06 5.32
N ARG A 26 -12.41 -12.27 5.73
CA ARG A 26 -11.56 -12.54 6.91
C ARG A 26 -10.45 -13.54 6.57
N GLY A 27 -9.38 -13.54 7.36
CA GLY A 27 -8.30 -14.53 7.25
C GLY A 27 -7.66 -14.57 5.86
N THR A 28 -7.33 -15.75 5.36
CA THR A 28 -6.64 -15.92 4.06
C THR A 28 -7.48 -15.43 2.88
N GLU A 29 -8.79 -15.71 2.86
CA GLU A 29 -9.70 -15.23 1.81
C GLU A 29 -9.81 -13.72 1.81
N GLY A 30 -9.90 -13.11 2.99
CA GLY A 30 -9.85 -11.65 3.11
C GLY A 30 -8.53 -11.05 2.63
N CYS A 31 -7.41 -11.74 2.85
CA CYS A 31 -6.10 -11.33 2.34
C CYS A 31 -6.05 -11.38 0.82
N HIS A 32 -6.54 -12.47 0.22
CA HIS A 32 -6.62 -12.58 -1.23
C HIS A 32 -7.47 -11.46 -1.83
N ALA A 33 -8.69 -11.28 -1.33
CA ALA A 33 -9.57 -10.21 -1.78
C ALA A 33 -8.95 -8.81 -1.61
N ALA A 34 -8.13 -8.60 -0.57
CA ALA A 34 -7.39 -7.35 -0.39
C ALA A 34 -6.30 -7.17 -1.45
N VAL A 35 -5.52 -8.21 -1.76
CA VAL A 35 -4.48 -8.16 -2.81
C VAL A 35 -5.12 -7.91 -4.17
N GLU A 36 -6.21 -8.61 -4.50
CA GLU A 36 -6.97 -8.39 -5.74
C GLU A 36 -7.51 -6.97 -5.84
N ARG A 37 -8.16 -6.47 -4.78
CA ARG A 37 -8.73 -5.12 -4.73
C ARG A 37 -7.67 -4.04 -4.93
N LEU A 38 -6.52 -4.17 -4.26
CA LEU A 38 -5.45 -3.20 -4.31
C LEU A 38 -4.58 -3.32 -5.58
N GLY A 39 -4.55 -4.49 -6.20
CA GLY A 39 -3.72 -4.82 -7.37
C GLY A 39 -2.23 -4.97 -7.06
N ALA A 40 -1.76 -4.39 -5.96
CA ALA A 40 -0.39 -4.56 -5.47
C ALA A 40 -0.33 -4.22 -3.97
N VAL A 41 0.41 -5.03 -3.21
CA VAL A 41 0.68 -4.82 -1.79
C VAL A 41 2.19 -4.72 -1.60
N GLN A 42 2.70 -3.52 -1.36
CA GLN A 42 4.13 -3.24 -1.31
C GLN A 42 4.85 -4.03 -0.23
N ILE A 43 5.96 -4.64 -0.61
CA ILE A 43 6.93 -5.28 0.28
C ILE A 43 8.04 -4.27 0.58
N ASP A 44 8.35 -4.08 1.86
CA ASP A 44 9.42 -3.18 2.27
C ASP A 44 10.31 -3.81 3.34
N THR A 45 11.57 -3.41 3.36
CA THR A 45 12.57 -3.90 4.33
C THR A 45 12.44 -3.23 5.69
N ILE A 46 11.89 -2.02 5.75
CA ILE A 46 11.73 -1.26 6.99
C ILE A 46 10.71 -1.97 7.89
N SER A 47 11.14 -2.35 9.08
CA SER A 47 10.36 -3.13 10.06
C SER A 47 10.39 -2.52 11.47
N VAL A 48 10.37 -1.18 11.58
CA VAL A 48 10.41 -0.48 12.87
C VAL A 48 9.28 -0.93 13.80
N VAL A 49 8.09 -1.10 13.27
CA VAL A 49 6.96 -1.71 13.97
C VAL A 49 6.61 -3.02 13.28
N GLU A 50 6.20 -2.94 12.01
CA GLU A 50 5.92 -4.11 11.19
C GLU A 50 6.18 -3.79 9.70
N ARG A 51 6.46 -4.82 8.89
CA ARG A 51 6.68 -4.68 7.45
C ARG A 51 5.43 -4.20 6.74
N ALA A 52 5.62 -3.42 5.68
CA ALA A 52 4.55 -2.75 4.96
C ALA A 52 3.40 -3.67 4.54
N HIS A 53 3.70 -4.81 3.89
CA HIS A 53 2.68 -5.74 3.39
C HIS A 53 1.81 -6.32 4.53
N HIS A 54 2.41 -6.69 5.64
CA HIS A 54 1.67 -7.16 6.81
C HIS A 54 0.78 -6.05 7.39
N HIS A 55 1.32 -4.82 7.51
CA HIS A 55 0.57 -3.68 8.04
C HIS A 55 -0.60 -3.28 7.12
N ILE A 56 -0.38 -3.25 5.79
CA ILE A 56 -1.42 -2.94 4.81
C ILE A 56 -2.57 -3.95 4.87
N LEU A 57 -2.27 -5.24 4.91
CA LEU A 57 -3.29 -6.28 4.99
C LEU A 57 -4.02 -6.28 6.33
N TRP A 58 -3.28 -6.16 7.45
CA TRP A 58 -3.87 -6.09 8.79
C TRP A 58 -4.83 -4.90 8.95
N SER A 59 -4.54 -3.76 8.36
CA SER A 59 -5.41 -2.58 8.46
C SER A 59 -6.80 -2.80 7.83
N ARG A 60 -6.93 -3.79 6.94
CA ARG A 60 -8.11 -4.08 6.11
C ARG A 60 -8.82 -5.38 6.46
N VAL A 61 -8.07 -6.41 6.84
CA VAL A 61 -8.57 -7.79 6.94
C VAL A 61 -8.76 -8.18 8.40
N PRO A 62 -10.01 -8.40 8.86
CA PRO A 62 -10.27 -8.98 10.16
C PRO A 62 -9.64 -10.38 10.29
N ALA A 63 -9.12 -10.69 11.49
CA ALA A 63 -8.42 -11.95 11.77
C ALA A 63 -7.21 -12.20 10.82
N TYR A 64 -6.53 -11.13 10.42
CA TYR A 64 -5.27 -11.24 9.68
C TYR A 64 -4.22 -11.98 10.48
N GLY A 65 -3.61 -12.99 9.87
CA GLY A 65 -2.42 -13.68 10.37
C GLY A 65 -1.30 -13.62 9.33
N LYS A 66 -0.05 -13.43 9.75
CA LYS A 66 1.09 -13.25 8.83
C LYS A 66 1.25 -14.42 7.85
N GLY A 67 0.99 -15.66 8.27
CA GLY A 67 0.99 -16.84 7.41
C GLY A 67 -0.08 -16.85 6.31
N CYS A 68 -0.94 -15.83 6.21
CA CYS A 68 -1.87 -15.71 5.06
C CYS A 68 -1.12 -15.55 3.73
N ILE A 69 -0.02 -14.80 3.73
CA ILE A 69 0.81 -14.60 2.53
C ILE A 69 1.41 -15.93 2.08
N ASP A 70 2.03 -16.67 2.99
CA ASP A 70 2.66 -17.95 2.68
C ASP A 70 1.64 -18.93 2.07
N ARG A 71 0.41 -18.96 2.61
CA ARG A 71 -0.68 -19.79 2.06
C ARG A 71 -1.14 -19.34 0.67
N LEU A 72 -1.10 -18.05 0.36
CA LEU A 72 -1.49 -17.54 -0.95
C LEU A 72 -0.38 -17.71 -2.00
N GLU A 73 0.89 -17.80 -1.58
CA GLU A 73 2.02 -18.13 -2.44
C GLU A 73 2.19 -19.65 -2.64
N ALA A 74 1.63 -20.49 -1.75
CA ALA A 74 1.63 -21.95 -1.87
C ALA A 74 0.63 -22.43 -2.94
N GLU A 75 0.65 -23.74 -3.24
CA GLU A 75 -0.28 -24.38 -4.16
C GLU A 75 -1.71 -24.56 -3.55
N PRO A 76 -2.78 -24.23 -4.28
CA PRO A 76 -2.77 -23.54 -5.57
C PRO A 76 -2.42 -22.05 -5.39
N ARG A 77 -1.38 -21.61 -6.11
CA ARG A 77 -0.87 -20.24 -6.02
C ARG A 77 -1.92 -19.22 -6.47
N ARG A 78 -2.12 -18.18 -5.69
CA ARG A 78 -3.11 -17.12 -5.94
C ARG A 78 -2.49 -15.74 -6.07
N ILE A 79 -1.27 -15.56 -5.56
CA ILE A 79 -0.48 -14.32 -5.66
C ILE A 79 0.95 -14.67 -6.05
N PHE A 80 1.68 -13.67 -6.53
CA PHE A 80 3.11 -13.79 -6.80
C PHE A 80 3.83 -12.50 -6.43
N GLU A 81 5.12 -12.62 -6.12
CA GLU A 81 5.97 -11.46 -5.89
C GLU A 81 6.53 -10.95 -7.22
N TYR A 82 6.36 -9.67 -7.50
CA TYR A 82 7.01 -8.99 -8.61
C TYR A 82 7.13 -7.48 -8.34
N TRP A 83 7.54 -6.73 -9.35
CA TRP A 83 7.73 -5.29 -9.28
C TRP A 83 6.51 -4.54 -9.85
N SER A 84 5.81 -3.78 -9.00
CA SER A 84 4.84 -2.78 -9.40
C SER A 84 5.53 -1.40 -9.49
N HIS A 85 5.25 -0.49 -8.59
CA HIS A 85 6.06 0.72 -8.36
C HIS A 85 7.25 0.47 -7.41
N ALA A 86 7.19 -0.62 -6.67
CA ALA A 86 8.19 -1.22 -5.80
C ALA A 86 8.00 -2.73 -5.81
N ALA A 87 8.84 -3.49 -5.08
CA ALA A 87 8.59 -4.91 -4.82
C ALA A 87 7.22 -5.06 -4.14
N ALA A 88 6.38 -5.96 -4.63
CA ALA A 88 5.01 -6.12 -4.15
C ALA A 88 4.49 -7.55 -4.37
N TYR A 89 3.50 -7.94 -3.56
CA TYR A 89 2.62 -9.06 -3.88
C TYR A 89 1.52 -8.59 -4.82
N LEU A 90 1.35 -9.29 -5.93
CA LEU A 90 0.35 -9.05 -6.96
C LEU A 90 -0.61 -10.24 -7.06
N PRO A 91 -1.87 -10.02 -7.47
CA PRO A 91 -2.75 -11.11 -7.86
C PRO A 91 -2.18 -11.87 -9.06
N LEU A 92 -2.41 -13.17 -9.13
CA LEU A 92 -1.84 -14.01 -10.18
C LEU A 92 -2.29 -13.60 -11.60
N ASP A 93 -3.50 -13.05 -11.75
CA ASP A 93 -4.03 -12.52 -13.01
C ASP A 93 -3.29 -11.26 -13.52
N GLU A 94 -2.45 -10.63 -12.69
CA GLU A 94 -1.55 -9.54 -13.11
C GLU A 94 -0.31 -10.05 -13.86
N TYR A 95 -0.03 -11.36 -13.85
CA TYR A 95 1.22 -11.89 -14.40
C TYR A 95 1.43 -11.51 -15.86
N ARG A 96 0.43 -11.72 -16.73
CA ARG A 96 0.54 -11.36 -18.16
C ARG A 96 0.81 -9.86 -18.36
N PHE A 97 0.28 -9.00 -17.50
CA PHE A 97 0.49 -7.55 -17.56
C PHE A 97 1.86 -7.10 -17.04
N CYS A 98 2.64 -8.03 -16.47
CA CYS A 98 4.05 -7.82 -16.14
C CYS A 98 4.99 -8.21 -17.30
N LEU A 99 4.53 -9.00 -18.28
CA LEU A 99 5.35 -9.48 -19.39
C LEU A 99 6.02 -8.36 -20.21
N PRO A 100 5.36 -7.20 -20.50
CA PRO A 100 6.03 -6.11 -21.21
C PRO A 100 7.26 -5.57 -20.49
N ARG A 101 7.20 -5.51 -19.15
CA ARG A 101 8.35 -5.12 -18.32
C ARG A 101 9.43 -6.19 -18.30
N MET A 102 9.07 -7.47 -18.19
CA MET A 102 10.00 -8.60 -18.23
C MET A 102 10.75 -8.62 -19.55
N GLU A 103 10.05 -8.45 -20.66
CA GLU A 103 10.64 -8.41 -22.01
C GLU A 103 11.58 -7.20 -22.19
N ARG A 104 11.20 -6.03 -21.68
CA ARG A 104 12.07 -4.86 -21.69
C ARG A 104 13.38 -5.13 -20.94
N VAL A 105 13.32 -5.79 -19.78
CA VAL A 105 14.52 -6.15 -19.02
C VAL A 105 15.39 -7.15 -19.77
N ARG A 106 14.82 -8.13 -20.46
CA ARG A 106 15.57 -9.09 -21.30
C ARG A 106 16.30 -8.38 -22.44
N ARG A 107 15.63 -7.46 -23.12
CA ARG A 107 16.17 -6.78 -24.30
C ARG A 107 17.16 -5.68 -23.94
N GLU A 108 16.89 -4.87 -22.95
CA GLU A 108 17.61 -3.64 -22.63
C GLU A 108 18.49 -3.77 -21.38
N GLY A 109 18.32 -4.84 -20.59
CA GLY A 109 18.91 -4.99 -19.27
C GLY A 109 18.13 -4.25 -18.19
N HIS A 110 18.60 -4.32 -16.96
CA HIS A 110 17.98 -3.65 -15.83
C HIS A 110 18.50 -2.21 -15.66
N ASP A 111 17.64 -1.28 -15.27
CA ASP A 111 17.98 0.15 -15.14
C ASP A 111 19.11 0.43 -14.11
N TRP A 112 19.22 -0.40 -13.07
CA TRP A 112 20.09 -0.12 -11.90
C TRP A 112 21.37 -0.95 -11.85
N PHE A 113 21.47 -2.05 -12.61
CA PHE A 113 22.63 -2.93 -12.59
C PHE A 113 22.83 -3.67 -13.92
N ARG A 114 24.03 -4.17 -14.13
CA ARG A 114 24.38 -5.04 -15.26
C ARG A 114 24.75 -6.42 -14.73
N ALA A 115 24.09 -7.46 -15.24
CA ALA A 115 24.39 -8.83 -14.90
C ALA A 115 25.47 -9.40 -15.82
N ASP A 116 26.43 -10.11 -15.25
CA ASP A 116 27.42 -10.87 -16.02
C ASP A 116 26.74 -12.11 -16.63
N PRO A 117 26.79 -12.31 -17.97
CA PRO A 117 26.17 -13.45 -18.62
C PRO A 117 26.64 -14.81 -18.07
N LYS A 118 27.89 -14.94 -17.63
CA LYS A 118 28.42 -16.17 -17.02
C LYS A 118 27.77 -16.44 -15.67
N ALA A 119 27.63 -15.39 -14.85
CA ALA A 119 26.95 -15.50 -13.56
C ALA A 119 25.44 -15.81 -13.74
N VAL A 120 24.80 -15.23 -14.75
CA VAL A 120 23.40 -15.52 -15.10
C VAL A 120 23.22 -16.99 -15.47
N ALA A 121 24.05 -17.53 -16.38
CA ALA A 121 24.01 -18.93 -16.76
C ALA A 121 24.24 -19.85 -15.54
N TYR A 122 25.29 -19.58 -14.77
CA TYR A 122 25.60 -20.36 -13.56
C TYR A 122 24.45 -20.41 -12.56
N VAL A 123 23.84 -19.27 -12.25
CA VAL A 123 22.72 -19.20 -11.30
C VAL A 123 21.51 -19.96 -11.82
N ARG A 124 21.16 -19.77 -13.10
CA ARG A 124 20.03 -20.46 -13.72
C ARG A 124 20.23 -21.99 -13.71
N ASP A 125 21.41 -22.45 -14.13
CA ASP A 125 21.71 -23.88 -14.25
C ASP A 125 21.71 -24.56 -12.87
N ARG A 126 22.21 -23.89 -11.84
CA ARG A 126 22.12 -24.39 -10.46
C ARG A 126 20.68 -24.52 -9.98
N ILE A 127 19.83 -23.49 -10.16
CA ILE A 127 18.42 -23.56 -9.77
C ILE A 127 17.68 -24.64 -10.57
N ALA A 128 18.02 -24.82 -11.86
CA ALA A 128 17.43 -25.88 -12.67
C ALA A 128 17.76 -27.27 -12.12
N ALA A 129 19.00 -27.50 -11.70
CA ALA A 129 19.50 -28.78 -11.22
C ALA A 129 19.16 -29.08 -9.75
N GLU A 130 19.26 -28.06 -8.86
CA GLU A 130 19.18 -28.25 -7.41
C GLU A 130 17.79 -27.92 -6.83
N GLY A 131 16.94 -27.22 -7.59
CA GLY A 131 15.65 -26.71 -7.10
C GLY A 131 15.72 -25.28 -6.57
N PRO A 132 14.76 -24.88 -5.71
CA PRO A 132 14.68 -23.51 -5.19
C PRO A 132 15.89 -23.14 -4.34
N LEU A 133 16.52 -21.98 -4.65
CA LEU A 133 17.71 -21.48 -3.95
C LEU A 133 17.53 -20.02 -3.50
N ARG A 134 18.27 -19.64 -2.46
CA ARG A 134 18.36 -18.26 -1.93
C ARG A 134 19.69 -17.62 -2.35
N ALA A 135 19.79 -16.32 -2.22
CA ALA A 135 21.05 -15.62 -2.53
C ALA A 135 22.25 -16.13 -1.69
N GLN A 136 22.02 -16.53 -0.44
CA GLN A 136 23.07 -17.08 0.43
C GLN A 136 23.57 -18.46 -0.02
N ASP A 137 22.80 -19.23 -0.75
CA ASP A 137 23.18 -20.57 -1.22
C ASP A 137 24.20 -20.50 -2.39
N PHE A 138 24.49 -19.27 -2.88
CA PHE A 138 25.53 -18.94 -3.87
C PHE A 138 26.77 -18.29 -3.22
N GLU A 139 26.96 -18.42 -1.92
CA GLU A 139 28.08 -17.78 -1.23
C GLU A 139 29.40 -18.49 -1.49
N GLU A 140 30.20 -17.92 -2.42
CA GLU A 140 31.64 -18.14 -2.46
C GLU A 140 32.34 -17.06 -1.62
N PRO A 141 33.45 -17.42 -0.92
CA PRO A 141 34.26 -16.44 -0.21
C PRO A 141 34.92 -15.48 -1.21
N MET A 142 34.40 -14.22 -1.25
CA MET A 142 35.03 -13.17 -2.08
C MET A 142 36.33 -12.69 -1.46
N LYS A 143 37.39 -12.61 -2.27
CA LYS A 143 38.69 -12.03 -1.91
C LYS A 143 38.65 -10.52 -2.19
N GLY A 144 38.83 -9.65 -1.17
CA GLY A 144 39.03 -8.21 -1.30
C GLY A 144 38.11 -7.31 -0.48
N PRO A 145 38.45 -6.00 -0.29
CA PRO A 145 37.64 -5.04 0.42
C PRO A 145 36.35 -4.70 -0.38
N ARG A 146 35.22 -4.53 0.31
CA ARG A 146 33.89 -4.27 -0.28
C ARG A 146 33.52 -2.79 -0.18
N GLY A 147 32.98 -2.24 -1.28
CA GLY A 147 32.16 -1.02 -1.24
C GLY A 147 30.72 -1.32 -0.75
N TRP A 148 30.04 -0.32 -0.19
CA TRP A 148 28.67 -0.44 0.31
C TRP A 148 27.65 -0.91 -0.75
N TRP A 149 27.94 -0.71 -2.04
CA TRP A 149 27.10 -1.02 -3.19
C TRP A 149 27.58 -2.22 -4.03
N ASP A 150 28.65 -2.90 -3.63
CA ASP A 150 29.19 -4.05 -4.37
C ASP A 150 28.36 -5.30 -4.12
N TRP A 151 27.39 -5.52 -4.99
CA TRP A 151 26.61 -6.75 -4.97
C TRP A 151 27.44 -7.91 -5.52
N LYS A 152 27.33 -9.08 -4.86
CA LYS A 152 27.94 -10.32 -5.38
C LYS A 152 27.36 -10.63 -6.76
N PRO A 153 28.17 -11.12 -7.73
CA PRO A 153 27.69 -11.43 -9.09
C PRO A 153 26.46 -12.33 -9.13
N ALA A 154 26.40 -13.36 -8.27
CA ALA A 154 25.25 -14.25 -8.17
C ALA A 154 23.97 -13.52 -7.70
N LYS A 155 24.09 -12.55 -6.78
CA LYS A 155 22.93 -11.75 -6.35
C LYS A 155 22.40 -10.86 -7.48
N VAL A 156 23.30 -10.26 -8.26
CA VAL A 156 22.93 -9.47 -9.45
C VAL A 156 22.25 -10.36 -10.48
N ALA A 157 22.78 -11.56 -10.71
CA ALA A 157 22.19 -12.53 -11.63
C ALA A 157 20.80 -13.00 -11.18
N LEU A 158 20.60 -13.29 -9.89
CA LEU A 158 19.28 -13.63 -9.33
C LEU A 158 18.25 -12.51 -9.55
N GLU A 159 18.62 -11.26 -9.26
CA GLU A 159 17.71 -10.12 -9.47
C GLU A 159 17.45 -9.90 -10.97
N TYR A 160 18.44 -10.07 -11.86
CA TYR A 160 18.22 -10.00 -13.29
C TYR A 160 17.23 -11.06 -13.77
N LEU A 161 17.47 -12.34 -13.42
CA LEU A 161 16.61 -13.46 -13.79
C LEU A 161 15.19 -13.32 -13.22
N PHE A 162 15.07 -12.76 -12.03
CA PHE A 162 13.76 -12.43 -11.44
C PHE A 162 13.04 -11.32 -12.21
N HIS A 163 13.73 -10.23 -12.53
CA HIS A 163 13.14 -9.13 -13.26
C HIS A 163 12.87 -9.43 -14.73
N SER A 164 13.62 -10.35 -15.34
CA SER A 164 13.37 -10.87 -16.69
C SER A 164 12.23 -11.90 -16.72
N GLY A 165 11.78 -12.38 -15.55
CA GLY A 165 10.71 -13.37 -15.43
C GLY A 165 11.14 -14.80 -15.73
N GLU A 166 12.44 -15.10 -15.80
CA GLU A 166 12.97 -16.47 -15.85
C GLU A 166 12.89 -17.15 -14.49
N LEU A 167 13.11 -16.40 -13.42
CA LEU A 167 12.88 -16.84 -12.05
C LEU A 167 11.66 -16.14 -11.44
N THR A 168 11.04 -16.81 -10.47
CA THR A 168 10.02 -16.23 -9.58
C THR A 168 10.38 -16.50 -8.13
N SER A 169 9.80 -15.73 -7.20
CA SER A 169 9.87 -16.06 -5.77
C SER A 169 8.84 -17.15 -5.46
N VAL A 170 9.27 -18.20 -4.75
CA VAL A 170 8.40 -19.26 -4.23
C VAL A 170 8.15 -19.13 -2.74
N GLY A 171 8.52 -18.00 -2.17
CA GLY A 171 8.38 -17.66 -0.76
C GLY A 171 9.61 -16.97 -0.20
N ARG A 172 9.62 -16.78 1.11
CA ARG A 172 10.70 -16.11 1.81
C ARG A 172 11.19 -16.88 3.02
N SER A 173 12.51 -16.95 3.20
CA SER A 173 13.15 -17.52 4.39
C SER A 173 13.98 -16.43 5.07
N GLY A 174 13.66 -16.06 6.32
CA GLY A 174 14.33 -14.96 6.99
C GLY A 174 14.27 -13.64 6.21
N PHE A 175 13.19 -13.40 5.48
CA PHE A 175 12.97 -12.29 4.56
C PHE A 175 13.78 -12.32 3.25
N GLN A 176 14.68 -13.28 3.05
CA GLN A 176 15.32 -13.52 1.75
C GLN A 176 14.33 -14.21 0.81
N LYS A 177 14.30 -13.80 -0.47
CA LYS A 177 13.55 -14.51 -1.50
C LYS A 177 14.15 -15.91 -1.70
N VAL A 178 13.28 -16.89 -1.87
CA VAL A 178 13.61 -18.21 -2.39
C VAL A 178 13.20 -18.22 -3.85
N TYR A 179 14.18 -18.40 -4.75
CA TYR A 179 13.96 -18.30 -6.19
C TYR A 179 13.84 -19.69 -6.81
N ASP A 180 12.90 -19.84 -7.73
CA ASP A 180 12.77 -21.01 -8.57
C ASP A 180 12.49 -20.61 -10.03
N LEU A 181 12.65 -21.57 -10.97
CA LEU A 181 12.27 -21.37 -12.38
C LEU A 181 10.77 -21.01 -12.47
N ALA A 182 10.45 -19.93 -13.17
CA ALA A 182 9.07 -19.47 -13.31
C ALA A 182 8.18 -20.51 -14.01
N GLU A 183 8.74 -21.29 -14.95
CA GLU A 183 8.03 -22.37 -15.64
C GLU A 183 7.67 -23.54 -14.72
N ARG A 184 8.48 -23.80 -13.66
CA ARG A 184 8.25 -24.86 -12.69
C ARG A 184 7.32 -24.43 -11.56
N ALA A 185 7.45 -23.16 -11.13
CA ALA A 185 6.82 -22.65 -9.91
C ALA A 185 5.46 -21.98 -10.12
N LEU A 186 5.15 -21.57 -11.34
CA LEU A 186 3.86 -20.95 -11.67
C LEU A 186 2.91 -21.96 -12.30
N PRO A 187 1.58 -21.84 -12.08
CA PRO A 187 0.60 -22.74 -12.64
C PRO A 187 0.74 -22.92 -14.15
N ALA A 188 0.56 -24.16 -14.63
CA ALA A 188 0.71 -24.49 -16.04
C ALA A 188 -0.34 -23.80 -16.92
N ASP A 189 -1.54 -23.57 -16.40
CA ASP A 189 -2.67 -22.90 -17.04
C ASP A 189 -2.64 -21.37 -16.92
N LEU A 190 -1.58 -20.82 -16.29
CA LEU A 190 -1.44 -19.36 -16.15
C LEU A 190 -1.42 -18.67 -17.52
N ASP A 191 -2.25 -17.63 -17.69
CA ASP A 191 -2.24 -16.84 -18.91
C ASP A 191 -0.90 -16.11 -19.08
N ARG A 192 -0.15 -16.54 -20.09
CA ARG A 192 1.15 -15.97 -20.49
C ARG A 192 1.08 -15.28 -21.86
N ARG A 193 -0.12 -14.98 -22.38
CA ARG A 193 -0.29 -14.23 -23.64
C ARG A 193 0.17 -12.79 -23.40
N PHE A 194 0.99 -12.31 -24.30
CA PHE A 194 1.46 -10.92 -24.24
C PHE A 194 0.28 -9.96 -24.42
N PRO A 195 0.08 -8.99 -23.51
CA PRO A 195 -1.05 -8.07 -23.65
C PRO A 195 -0.79 -7.06 -24.75
N SER A 196 -1.85 -6.65 -25.49
CA SER A 196 -1.78 -5.48 -26.36
C SER A 196 -1.66 -4.19 -25.52
N GLU A 197 -1.35 -3.06 -26.20
CA GLU A 197 -1.30 -1.75 -25.53
C GLU A 197 -2.68 -1.34 -25.00
N GLU A 198 -3.74 -1.68 -25.72
CA GLU A 198 -5.13 -1.44 -25.35
C GLU A 198 -5.51 -2.29 -24.12
N GLU A 199 -5.19 -3.58 -24.12
CA GLU A 199 -5.42 -4.47 -22.96
C GLU A 199 -4.67 -3.96 -21.73
N GLN A 200 -3.45 -3.47 -21.92
CA GLN A 200 -2.65 -2.90 -20.84
C GLN A 200 -3.29 -1.63 -20.27
N ALA A 201 -3.77 -0.74 -21.15
CA ALA A 201 -4.46 0.49 -20.76
C ALA A 201 -5.78 0.19 -20.03
N ALA A 202 -6.58 -0.74 -20.56
CA ALA A 202 -7.83 -1.20 -19.95
C ALA A 202 -7.57 -1.76 -18.55
N ARG A 203 -6.55 -2.61 -18.40
CA ARG A 203 -6.16 -3.14 -17.08
C ARG A 203 -5.79 -2.04 -16.08
N HIS A 204 -5.09 -1.00 -16.53
CA HIS A 204 -4.74 0.13 -15.65
C HIS A 204 -5.96 0.91 -15.19
N VAL A 205 -6.94 1.11 -16.08
CA VAL A 205 -8.21 1.76 -15.72
C VAL A 205 -9.02 0.89 -14.75
N ASP A 206 -9.14 -0.42 -15.00
CA ASP A 206 -9.83 -1.36 -14.11
C ASP A 206 -9.21 -1.36 -12.71
N ARG A 207 -7.89 -1.36 -12.62
CA ARG A 207 -7.18 -1.28 -11.32
C ARG A 207 -7.43 0.05 -10.60
N ALA A 208 -7.54 1.16 -11.32
CA ALA A 208 -7.89 2.45 -10.72
C ALA A 208 -9.33 2.47 -10.22
N VAL A 209 -10.27 1.93 -10.97
CA VAL A 209 -11.66 1.75 -10.51
C VAL A 209 -11.72 0.92 -9.24
N ALA A 210 -11.02 -0.21 -9.21
CA ALA A 210 -11.04 -1.14 -8.08
C ALA A 210 -10.38 -0.58 -6.82
N SER A 211 -9.19 0.05 -6.95
CA SER A 211 -8.34 0.41 -5.80
C SER A 211 -8.38 1.88 -5.39
N LEU A 212 -8.67 2.79 -6.33
CA LEU A 212 -8.69 4.23 -6.08
C LEU A 212 -10.12 4.79 -5.94
N GLY A 213 -11.09 4.23 -6.65
CA GLY A 213 -12.50 4.61 -6.65
C GLY A 213 -12.77 5.97 -7.27
N LEU A 214 -12.07 7.01 -6.83
CA LEU A 214 -12.05 8.35 -7.42
C LEU A 214 -10.63 8.68 -7.86
N PHE A 215 -10.43 9.02 -9.14
CA PHE A 215 -9.11 9.17 -9.73
C PHE A 215 -9.11 10.10 -10.93
N SER A 216 -7.93 10.53 -11.37
CA SER A 216 -7.68 11.22 -12.63
C SER A 216 -6.80 10.37 -13.54
N ALA A 217 -6.69 10.71 -14.82
CA ALA A 217 -5.75 10.05 -15.76
C ALA A 217 -4.32 10.04 -15.21
N ARG A 218 -3.92 11.11 -14.51
CA ARG A 218 -2.61 11.20 -13.85
C ARG A 218 -2.45 10.19 -12.72
N ASP A 219 -3.48 9.97 -11.92
CA ASP A 219 -3.42 9.00 -10.81
C ASP A 219 -3.26 7.57 -11.35
N ILE A 220 -3.89 7.25 -12.50
CA ILE A 220 -3.72 5.96 -13.18
C ILE A 220 -2.28 5.82 -13.68
N ALA A 221 -1.72 6.86 -14.31
CA ALA A 221 -0.38 6.84 -14.89
C ALA A 221 0.75 6.94 -13.85
N TYR A 222 0.42 7.19 -12.57
CA TYR A 222 1.41 7.42 -11.52
C TYR A 222 2.33 6.21 -11.31
N LEU A 223 3.65 6.43 -11.39
CA LEU A 223 4.73 5.44 -11.27
C LEU A 223 4.65 4.26 -12.27
N ARG A 224 3.90 4.40 -13.37
CA ARG A 224 3.84 3.39 -14.45
C ARG A 224 4.75 3.79 -15.61
N LYS A 225 5.40 2.80 -16.22
CA LYS A 225 6.18 2.98 -17.45
C LYS A 225 5.44 2.38 -18.65
N GLU A 226 5.00 1.15 -18.51
CA GLU A 226 4.34 0.35 -19.56
C GLU A 226 2.84 0.70 -19.67
N GLY A 227 2.29 0.69 -20.87
CA GLY A 227 0.85 0.82 -21.18
C GLY A 227 0.20 2.17 -20.87
N LYS A 228 0.96 3.19 -20.46
CA LYS A 228 0.38 4.47 -20.06
C LYS A 228 -0.11 5.32 -21.24
N ALA A 229 0.41 5.10 -22.44
CA ALA A 229 0.06 5.90 -23.61
C ALA A 229 -1.42 5.69 -24.02
N GLY A 230 -1.96 4.50 -23.86
CA GLY A 230 -3.35 4.16 -24.18
C GLY A 230 -4.38 4.65 -23.13
N ILE A 231 -3.96 5.05 -21.92
CA ILE A 231 -4.88 5.43 -20.83
C ILE A 231 -5.89 6.53 -21.23
N PRO A 232 -5.52 7.62 -21.93
CA PRO A 232 -6.49 8.64 -22.33
C PRO A 232 -7.57 8.12 -23.28
N ALA A 233 -7.20 7.28 -24.25
CA ALA A 233 -8.14 6.67 -25.19
C ALA A 233 -9.11 5.71 -24.49
N GLU A 234 -8.59 4.86 -23.58
CA GLU A 234 -9.42 3.95 -22.79
C GLU A 234 -10.40 4.71 -21.87
N ILE A 235 -9.96 5.79 -21.23
CA ILE A 235 -10.85 6.66 -20.43
C ILE A 235 -11.97 7.21 -21.30
N ALA A 236 -11.66 7.72 -22.49
CA ALA A 236 -12.67 8.24 -23.41
C ALA A 236 -13.70 7.18 -23.80
N ALA A 237 -13.25 5.98 -24.19
CA ALA A 237 -14.12 4.86 -24.51
C ALA A 237 -15.01 4.43 -23.32
N ARG A 238 -14.46 4.42 -22.09
CA ARG A 238 -15.23 4.11 -20.88
C ARG A 238 -16.26 5.20 -20.54
N ILE A 239 -15.98 6.46 -20.83
CA ILE A 239 -16.97 7.55 -20.64
C ILE A 239 -18.08 7.42 -21.67
N GLU A 240 -17.75 7.16 -22.93
CA GLU A 240 -18.71 6.95 -24.02
C GLU A 240 -19.65 5.77 -23.76
N SER A 241 -19.10 4.64 -23.31
CA SER A 241 -19.88 3.45 -22.94
C SER A 241 -20.61 3.54 -21.60
N GLY A 242 -20.44 4.65 -20.84
CA GLY A 242 -21.06 4.82 -19.52
C GLY A 242 -20.40 4.03 -18.40
N GLY A 243 -19.24 3.38 -18.63
CA GLY A 243 -18.44 2.68 -17.60
C GLY A 243 -17.75 3.63 -16.63
N LEU A 244 -17.46 4.86 -17.08
CA LEU A 244 -16.92 5.95 -16.27
C LEU A 244 -17.74 7.22 -16.45
N VAL A 245 -17.77 8.05 -15.41
CA VAL A 245 -18.32 9.40 -15.45
C VAL A 245 -17.31 10.42 -14.93
N GLU A 246 -17.34 11.60 -15.52
CA GLU A 246 -16.59 12.74 -14.96
C GLU A 246 -17.26 13.21 -13.66
N VAL A 247 -16.45 13.49 -12.66
CA VAL A 247 -16.89 13.89 -11.33
C VAL A 247 -16.25 15.22 -10.94
N GLU A 248 -17.06 16.19 -10.59
CA GLU A 248 -16.62 17.42 -9.94
C GLU A 248 -16.75 17.24 -8.43
N VAL A 249 -15.61 17.31 -7.73
CA VAL A 249 -15.61 17.33 -6.27
C VAL A 249 -15.76 18.78 -5.82
N GLY A 250 -16.76 19.07 -5.04
CA GLY A 250 -17.02 20.40 -4.49
C GLY A 250 -15.76 20.95 -3.83
N ALA A 251 -15.15 21.95 -4.47
CA ALA A 251 -13.95 22.61 -3.98
C ALA A 251 -14.36 23.56 -2.85
N GLY A 252 -13.54 23.64 -1.82
CA GLY A 252 -13.53 24.82 -0.99
C GLY A 252 -13.27 26.07 -1.80
N ALA A 253 -13.79 27.18 -1.36
CA ALA A 253 -13.84 28.45 -2.09
C ALA A 253 -12.51 28.97 -2.69
N LYS A 254 -11.41 28.23 -2.59
CA LYS A 254 -10.07 28.64 -3.04
C LYS A 254 -9.40 27.72 -4.06
N ALA A 255 -9.97 26.56 -4.42
CA ALA A 255 -9.34 25.65 -5.39
C ALA A 255 -10.27 25.40 -6.60
N LYS A 256 -9.74 25.50 -7.82
CA LYS A 256 -10.44 25.01 -9.02
C LYS A 256 -10.66 23.50 -8.88
N PRO A 257 -11.90 23.02 -9.12
CA PRO A 257 -12.15 21.58 -9.08
C PRO A 257 -11.28 20.87 -10.13
N ALA A 258 -10.48 19.89 -9.70
CA ALA A 258 -9.76 19.04 -10.64
C ALA A 258 -10.74 18.00 -11.18
N PRO A 259 -10.82 17.80 -12.50
CA PRO A 259 -11.66 16.75 -13.07
C PRO A 259 -11.23 15.39 -12.56
N CYS A 260 -12.14 14.67 -11.95
CA CYS A 260 -11.96 13.31 -11.48
C CYS A 260 -12.88 12.37 -12.25
N LEU A 261 -12.61 11.09 -12.15
CA LEU A 261 -13.36 10.00 -12.76
C LEU A 261 -13.80 9.03 -11.67
N ALA A 262 -14.96 8.44 -11.84
CA ALA A 262 -15.45 7.34 -11.02
C ALA A 262 -16.37 6.44 -11.84
N SER A 263 -16.56 5.18 -11.41
CA SER A 263 -17.63 4.35 -11.98
C SER A 263 -18.99 4.73 -11.38
N PRO A 264 -20.08 4.69 -12.19
CA PRO A 264 -21.43 4.92 -11.68
C PRO A 264 -21.79 4.03 -10.48
N ALA A 265 -21.46 2.74 -10.57
CA ALA A 265 -21.68 1.78 -9.50
C ALA A 265 -20.91 2.12 -8.21
N GLY A 266 -19.68 2.66 -8.35
CA GLY A 266 -18.91 3.14 -7.21
C GLY A 266 -19.58 4.35 -6.53
N LEU A 267 -20.05 5.31 -7.31
CA LEU A 267 -20.79 6.48 -6.80
C LEU A 267 -22.07 6.07 -6.08
N GLU A 268 -22.84 5.17 -6.65
CA GLU A 268 -24.05 4.64 -6.03
C GLU A 268 -23.76 3.96 -4.69
N ARG A 269 -22.78 3.06 -4.64
CA ARG A 269 -22.36 2.43 -3.38
C ARG A 269 -21.91 3.45 -2.35
N ALA A 270 -21.06 4.40 -2.73
CA ALA A 270 -20.59 5.43 -1.81
C ALA A 270 -21.72 6.32 -1.25
N SER A 271 -22.80 6.52 -2.02
CA SER A 271 -23.95 7.30 -1.61
C SER A 271 -24.92 6.51 -0.72
N SER A 272 -25.15 5.22 -1.03
CA SER A 272 -26.16 4.37 -0.38
C SER A 272 -25.62 3.58 0.82
N ALA A 273 -24.30 3.32 0.90
CA ALA A 273 -23.73 2.50 1.95
C ALA A 273 -23.93 3.11 3.35
N PRO A 274 -24.14 2.28 4.40
CA PRO A 274 -24.28 2.74 5.78
C PRO A 274 -23.05 3.54 6.22
N ARG A 275 -23.26 4.55 7.05
CA ARG A 275 -22.15 5.32 7.60
C ARG A 275 -21.30 4.45 8.52
N PRO A 276 -19.97 4.42 8.35
CA PRO A 276 -19.11 3.65 9.24
C PRO A 276 -19.18 4.19 10.67
N LYS A 277 -19.08 3.30 11.66
CA LYS A 277 -18.91 3.73 13.05
C LYS A 277 -17.60 4.49 13.21
N PRO A 278 -17.55 5.55 14.04
CA PRO A 278 -16.34 6.30 14.31
C PRO A 278 -15.19 5.38 14.76
N ARG A 279 -14.06 5.46 14.07
CA ARG A 279 -12.86 4.65 14.36
C ARG A 279 -11.60 5.28 13.81
N ALA A 280 -10.46 4.95 14.41
CA ALA A 280 -9.14 5.28 13.87
C ALA A 280 -8.53 4.05 13.16
N ARG A 281 -7.57 4.30 12.27
CA ARG A 281 -6.67 3.32 11.65
C ARG A 281 -5.26 3.90 11.59
N ILE A 282 -4.32 3.16 12.15
CA ILE A 282 -2.89 3.43 11.95
C ILE A 282 -2.49 2.77 10.63
N LEU A 283 -1.98 3.55 9.67
CA LEU A 283 -1.62 3.06 8.36
C LEU A 283 -0.09 3.00 8.18
N SER A 284 0.34 2.11 7.30
CA SER A 284 1.72 2.09 6.81
C SER A 284 2.01 3.34 5.97
N PRO A 285 3.22 3.91 6.03
CA PRO A 285 3.66 4.94 5.09
C PRO A 285 3.59 4.53 3.61
N PHE A 286 3.58 3.24 3.35
CA PHE A 286 3.49 2.62 2.03
C PHE A 286 2.07 2.15 1.69
N ASP A 287 1.08 2.57 2.46
CA ASP A 287 -0.33 2.27 2.18
C ASP A 287 -0.76 2.83 0.83
N PRO A 288 -1.50 2.08 -0.01
CA PRO A 288 -2.00 2.53 -1.31
C PRO A 288 -2.77 3.86 -1.26
N CYS A 289 -3.41 4.20 -0.14
CA CYS A 289 -4.05 5.51 0.06
C CYS A 289 -3.05 6.67 0.11
N LEU A 290 -1.77 6.38 0.40
CA LEU A 290 -0.71 7.36 0.65
C LEU A 290 0.39 7.37 -0.40
N ILE A 291 0.54 6.32 -1.21
CA ILE A 291 1.64 6.20 -2.18
C ILE A 291 1.69 7.42 -3.10
N ASP A 292 0.58 7.84 -3.67
CA ASP A 292 0.49 9.13 -4.35
C ASP A 292 0.21 10.24 -3.34
N ARG A 293 1.28 10.92 -2.89
CA ARG A 293 1.21 12.02 -1.91
C ARG A 293 0.35 13.19 -2.41
N ARG A 294 0.36 13.46 -3.71
CA ARG A 294 -0.44 14.54 -4.31
C ARG A 294 -1.93 14.20 -4.31
N ARG A 295 -2.26 12.93 -4.57
CA ARG A 295 -3.63 12.44 -4.45
C ARG A 295 -4.10 12.50 -2.99
N ALA A 296 -3.27 12.09 -2.03
CA ALA A 296 -3.57 12.19 -0.60
C ALA A 296 -3.81 13.64 -0.17
N ALA A 297 -2.95 14.57 -0.61
CA ALA A 297 -3.13 16.00 -0.35
C ALA A 297 -4.44 16.52 -0.97
N ARG A 298 -4.75 16.16 -2.21
CA ARG A 298 -5.98 16.58 -2.90
C ARG A 298 -7.26 16.09 -2.22
N LEU A 299 -7.30 14.82 -1.81
CA LEU A 299 -8.50 14.22 -1.23
C LEU A 299 -8.67 14.52 0.27
N PHE A 300 -7.57 14.52 1.01
CA PHE A 300 -7.62 14.59 2.47
C PHE A 300 -7.04 15.88 3.05
N GLY A 301 -6.46 16.76 2.22
CA GLY A 301 -5.73 17.93 2.71
C GLY A 301 -4.47 17.53 3.50
N TYR A 302 -3.93 16.34 3.26
CA TYR A 302 -2.87 15.76 4.07
C TYR A 302 -1.56 15.70 3.29
N GLU A 303 -0.63 16.58 3.65
CA GLU A 303 0.73 16.56 3.16
C GLU A 303 1.58 15.66 4.05
N TYR A 304 1.98 14.53 3.51
CA TYR A 304 2.77 13.54 4.22
C TYR A 304 4.17 13.42 3.66
N GLN A 305 5.16 13.38 4.55
CA GLN A 305 6.55 13.08 4.23
C GLN A 305 7.05 11.95 5.13
N LEU A 306 7.66 10.94 4.52
CA LEU A 306 8.35 9.88 5.25
C LEU A 306 9.75 10.36 5.62
N GLU A 307 10.03 10.50 6.92
CA GLU A 307 11.25 11.15 7.42
C GLU A 307 12.43 10.20 7.64
N CYS A 308 12.26 8.88 7.45
CA CYS A 308 13.35 7.93 7.59
C CYS A 308 14.52 8.15 6.61
N TYR A 309 14.27 8.85 5.49
CA TYR A 309 15.29 9.25 4.53
C TYR A 309 15.94 10.60 4.84
N LEU A 310 15.47 11.31 5.87
CA LEU A 310 16.05 12.57 6.31
C LEU A 310 17.12 12.33 7.40
N PRO A 311 18.17 13.14 7.44
CA PRO A 311 19.08 13.20 8.58
C PRO A 311 18.29 13.46 9.87
N GLU A 312 18.71 12.88 10.99
CA GLU A 312 17.98 12.94 12.26
C GLU A 312 17.63 14.36 12.69
N ALA A 313 18.57 15.29 12.57
CA ALA A 313 18.38 16.70 12.93
C ALA A 313 17.31 17.43 12.09
N LYS A 314 16.88 16.86 10.96
CA LYS A 314 15.83 17.42 10.08
C LYS A 314 14.47 16.75 10.26
N ARG A 315 14.39 15.71 11.11
CA ARG A 315 13.13 15.00 11.37
C ARG A 315 12.27 15.80 12.35
N ARG A 316 11.04 16.05 11.96
CA ARG A 316 10.06 16.79 12.78
C ARG A 316 9.22 15.87 13.64
N PHE A 317 8.92 14.66 13.15
CA PHE A 317 7.93 13.75 13.74
C PHE A 317 8.52 12.39 14.15
N GLY A 318 9.80 12.15 13.87
CA GLY A 318 10.46 10.88 14.19
C GLY A 318 10.96 10.12 12.97
N TYR A 319 11.47 8.91 13.18
CA TYR A 319 12.09 8.12 12.09
C TYR A 319 11.05 7.55 11.12
N PHE A 320 9.97 6.98 11.66
CA PHE A 320 8.98 6.25 10.87
C PHE A 320 7.56 6.64 11.28
N GLY A 321 7.19 7.88 10.96
CA GLY A 321 5.87 8.41 11.31
C GLY A 321 4.74 7.66 10.61
N LEU A 322 3.85 7.05 11.40
CA LEU A 322 2.68 6.30 10.95
C LEU A 322 1.46 7.22 10.88
N PRO A 323 0.86 7.42 9.69
CA PRO A 323 -0.34 8.23 9.57
C PRO A 323 -1.54 7.59 10.30
N VAL A 324 -2.28 8.40 11.04
CA VAL A 324 -3.50 7.98 11.72
C VAL A 324 -4.70 8.54 10.97
N LEU A 325 -5.45 7.65 10.31
CA LEU A 325 -6.69 7.96 9.62
C LEU A 325 -7.85 7.83 10.62
N TYR A 326 -8.66 8.88 10.74
CA TYR A 326 -9.94 8.82 11.44
C TYR A 326 -11.08 8.73 10.43
N MET A 327 -12.01 7.86 10.68
CA MET A 327 -13.22 7.68 9.87
C MET A 327 -14.42 7.90 10.76
N ASP A 328 -15.29 8.81 10.34
CA ASP A 328 -16.58 8.99 10.96
C ASP A 328 -17.71 8.79 9.97
N GLY A 329 -18.89 8.54 10.46
CA GLY A 329 -20.06 8.35 9.62
C GLY A 329 -20.59 9.65 9.01
N SER A 330 -20.05 10.82 9.35
CA SER A 330 -20.56 12.13 8.95
C SER A 330 -19.80 12.76 7.77
N GLY A 331 -18.82 12.02 7.20
CA GLY A 331 -18.00 12.52 6.10
C GLY A 331 -16.71 13.25 6.53
N GLY A 332 -16.43 13.35 7.82
CA GLY A 332 -15.19 13.93 8.37
C GLY A 332 -13.97 13.00 8.31
N SER A 333 -14.00 11.94 7.48
CA SER A 333 -12.87 11.01 7.35
C SER A 333 -11.63 11.70 6.82
N GLY A 334 -10.48 11.44 7.47
CA GLY A 334 -9.19 11.96 7.04
C GLY A 334 -8.07 11.71 8.04
N PHE A 335 -6.86 12.13 7.68
CA PHE A 335 -5.68 11.97 8.54
C PHE A 335 -5.69 13.03 9.64
N ILE A 336 -5.62 12.56 10.88
CA ILE A 336 -5.79 13.41 12.07
C ILE A 336 -4.57 13.46 12.96
N ALA A 337 -3.64 12.50 12.81
CA ALA A 337 -2.44 12.45 13.62
C ALA A 337 -1.30 11.73 12.91
N LEU A 338 -0.10 11.89 13.45
CA LEU A 338 1.09 11.15 13.08
C LEU A 338 1.63 10.46 14.34
N LEU A 339 1.91 9.17 14.25
CA LEU A 339 2.39 8.34 15.34
C LEU A 339 3.81 7.86 15.06
N ASP A 340 4.78 8.19 15.92
CA ASP A 340 6.06 7.48 15.98
C ASP A 340 5.98 6.37 17.03
N ALA A 341 6.17 5.13 16.58
CA ALA A 341 6.03 3.95 17.44
C ALA A 341 7.13 2.93 17.20
N ARG A 342 7.38 2.09 18.22
CA ARG A 342 8.25 0.93 18.15
C ARG A 342 7.61 -0.25 18.85
N ALA A 343 7.76 -1.44 18.28
CA ALA A 343 7.36 -2.68 18.94
C ALA A 343 8.57 -3.32 19.64
N ASP A 344 8.56 -3.36 20.93
CA ASP A 344 9.47 -4.19 21.74
C ASP A 344 8.77 -5.53 22.00
N ARG A 345 9.04 -6.49 21.14
CA ARG A 345 8.41 -7.82 21.19
C ARG A 345 8.94 -8.65 22.37
N ALA A 346 10.17 -8.43 22.81
CA ALA A 346 10.74 -9.13 23.94
C ALA A 346 10.10 -8.67 25.26
N ALA A 347 9.82 -7.37 25.39
CA ALA A 347 9.14 -6.80 26.55
C ALA A 347 7.60 -6.88 26.46
N GLY A 348 7.04 -7.30 25.34
CA GLY A 348 5.59 -7.31 25.09
C GLY A 348 4.96 -5.91 25.08
N VAL A 349 5.69 -4.90 24.57
CA VAL A 349 5.29 -3.49 24.65
C VAL A 349 5.26 -2.84 23.26
N LEU A 350 4.17 -2.15 22.96
CA LEU A 350 4.13 -1.15 21.91
C LEU A 350 4.45 0.23 22.52
N GLU A 351 5.59 0.77 22.19
CA GLU A 351 6.00 2.12 22.59
C GLU A 351 5.40 3.12 21.59
N ALA A 352 4.32 3.81 21.95
CA ALA A 352 3.84 5.00 21.24
C ALA A 352 4.69 6.20 21.70
N ARG A 353 5.87 6.38 21.09
CA ARG A 353 6.89 7.33 21.52
C ARG A 353 6.43 8.77 21.40
N ARG A 354 5.76 9.05 20.29
CA ARG A 354 5.24 10.38 19.99
C ARG A 354 3.96 10.28 19.18
N LEU A 355 2.95 11.04 19.56
CA LEU A 355 1.72 11.23 18.82
C LEU A 355 1.47 12.71 18.62
N ASP A 356 1.51 13.17 17.38
CA ASP A 356 1.20 14.55 16.99
C ASP A 356 -0.22 14.59 16.43
N LEU A 357 -1.14 15.22 17.15
CA LEU A 357 -2.47 15.51 16.64
C LEU A 357 -2.39 16.69 15.67
N LEU A 358 -2.86 16.52 14.45
CA LEU A 358 -2.82 17.57 13.44
C LEU A 358 -3.69 18.77 13.88
N PRO A 359 -3.24 20.01 13.57
CA PRO A 359 -4.00 21.19 13.87
C PRO A 359 -5.39 21.16 13.19
N PRO A 360 -6.39 21.84 13.76
CA PRO A 360 -7.76 21.85 13.23
C PRO A 360 -7.88 22.28 11.78
N GLU A 361 -7.06 23.22 11.34
CA GLU A 361 -7.03 23.72 9.98
C GLU A 361 -6.44 22.71 8.98
N ALA A 362 -5.55 21.82 9.43
CA ALA A 362 -5.02 20.70 8.66
C ALA A 362 -5.91 19.45 8.75
N ALA A 363 -6.85 19.43 9.67
CA ALA A 363 -7.74 18.31 9.87
C ALA A 363 -8.79 18.18 8.75
N PRO A 364 -9.29 16.96 8.48
CA PRO A 364 -10.19 16.69 7.36
C PRO A 364 -11.54 17.45 7.42
N TRP A 365 -11.89 18.03 8.54
CA TRP A 365 -13.07 18.84 8.75
C TRP A 365 -12.89 20.34 8.42
N ALA A 366 -11.68 20.79 8.10
CA ALA A 366 -11.39 22.18 7.72
C ALA A 366 -11.76 22.54 6.27
N GLY A 367 -12.42 21.65 5.53
CA GLY A 367 -12.84 21.88 4.15
C GLY A 367 -14.16 22.69 4.03
N SER A 368 -14.42 23.16 2.82
CA SER A 368 -15.59 23.93 2.43
C SER A 368 -16.85 23.07 2.33
N GLY A 369 -17.87 23.54 2.89
CA GLY A 369 -19.20 22.98 3.00
C GLY A 369 -19.73 23.25 4.40
N PRO A 370 -20.96 22.87 4.74
CA PRO A 370 -21.40 22.89 6.13
C PRO A 370 -20.39 22.06 6.93
N ARG A 371 -19.62 22.75 7.78
CA ARG A 371 -18.48 22.16 8.51
C ARG A 371 -18.96 20.92 9.24
N PRO A 372 -18.43 19.71 8.93
CA PRO A 372 -18.76 18.53 9.71
C PRO A 372 -18.43 18.83 11.18
N ARG A 373 -19.32 18.41 12.08
CA ARG A 373 -19.12 18.65 13.50
C ARG A 373 -17.82 18.01 13.93
N ARG A 374 -16.88 18.82 14.40
CA ARG A 374 -15.56 18.33 14.89
C ARG A 374 -15.79 17.28 15.97
N PRO A 375 -15.20 16.08 15.86
CA PRO A 375 -15.27 15.10 16.94
C PRO A 375 -14.72 15.68 18.24
N SER A 376 -15.32 15.34 19.37
CA SER A 376 -14.80 15.80 20.66
C SER A 376 -13.41 15.21 20.93
N PRO A 377 -12.54 15.89 21.70
CA PRO A 377 -11.25 15.35 22.08
C PRO A 377 -11.34 13.96 22.72
N SER A 378 -12.38 13.70 23.49
CA SER A 378 -12.64 12.39 24.08
C SER A 378 -13.00 11.31 23.06
N ALA A 379 -13.80 11.65 22.05
CA ALA A 379 -14.16 10.69 20.97
C ALA A 379 -12.93 10.33 20.11
N LEU A 380 -12.09 11.33 19.76
CA LEU A 380 -10.84 11.10 19.06
C LEU A 380 -9.89 10.24 19.89
N ALA A 381 -9.72 10.57 21.16
CA ALA A 381 -8.85 9.85 22.09
C ALA A 381 -9.30 8.39 22.25
N ALA A 382 -10.60 8.15 22.40
CA ALA A 382 -11.16 6.79 22.51
C ALA A 382 -10.90 5.96 21.25
N ALA A 383 -11.09 6.54 20.06
CA ALA A 383 -10.84 5.87 18.79
C ALA A 383 -9.36 5.52 18.61
N ILE A 384 -8.45 6.45 18.95
CA ILE A 384 -7.00 6.24 18.86
C ILE A 384 -6.54 5.22 19.91
N ALA A 385 -7.05 5.27 21.16
CA ALA A 385 -6.73 4.29 22.18
C ALA A 385 -7.12 2.86 21.79
N ALA A 386 -8.33 2.69 21.22
CA ALA A 386 -8.79 1.41 20.71
C ALA A 386 -7.90 0.88 19.60
N GLU A 387 -7.49 1.74 18.66
CA GLU A 387 -6.62 1.35 17.55
C GLU A 387 -5.19 1.06 18.01
N LEU A 388 -4.64 1.80 18.99
CA LEU A 388 -3.32 1.52 19.59
C LEU A 388 -3.30 0.13 20.25
N ARG A 389 -4.36 -0.27 20.98
CA ARG A 389 -4.45 -1.61 21.54
C ARG A 389 -4.52 -2.68 20.45
N ARG A 390 -5.32 -2.46 19.43
CA ARG A 390 -5.42 -3.36 18.27
C ARG A 390 -4.07 -3.49 17.55
N PHE A 391 -3.34 -2.39 17.42
CA PHE A 391 -2.02 -2.35 16.79
C PHE A 391 -0.96 -3.01 17.66
N ALA A 392 -1.04 -2.88 18.98
CA ALA A 392 -0.18 -3.59 19.94
C ALA A 392 -0.37 -5.11 19.78
N ALA A 393 -1.61 -5.59 19.85
CA ALA A 393 -1.92 -7.02 19.69
C ALA A 393 -1.42 -7.58 18.34
N PHE A 394 -1.57 -6.84 17.24
CA PHE A 394 -1.03 -7.22 15.94
C PHE A 394 0.50 -7.37 15.94
N ASN A 395 1.20 -6.55 16.72
CA ASN A 395 2.65 -6.58 16.86
C ASN A 395 3.15 -7.56 17.91
N GLY A 396 2.27 -8.35 18.54
CA GLY A 396 2.61 -9.28 19.60
C GLY A 396 2.91 -8.59 20.93
N ALA A 397 2.38 -7.37 21.12
CA ALA A 397 2.51 -6.61 22.37
C ALA A 397 1.20 -6.67 23.17
N GLU A 398 1.32 -6.86 24.49
CA GLU A 398 0.18 -6.95 25.41
C GLU A 398 -0.22 -5.59 25.97
N ARG A 399 0.69 -4.63 25.97
CA ARG A 399 0.48 -3.29 26.53
C ARG A 399 1.05 -2.19 25.64
N VAL A 400 0.49 -1.00 25.81
CA VAL A 400 0.91 0.22 25.13
C VAL A 400 1.51 1.18 26.16
N THR A 401 2.70 1.69 25.90
CA THR A 401 3.24 2.85 26.63
C THR A 401 3.08 4.10 25.78
N LEU A 402 2.70 5.21 26.42
CA LEU A 402 2.47 6.48 25.77
C LEU A 402 3.55 7.48 26.21
N GLY A 403 4.35 7.92 25.25
CA GLY A 403 5.36 8.97 25.44
C GLY A 403 4.77 10.38 25.27
N ARG A 404 5.37 11.15 24.38
CA ARG A 404 4.97 12.54 24.12
C ARG A 404 3.68 12.61 23.30
N VAL A 405 2.74 13.44 23.70
CA VAL A 405 1.50 13.73 22.99
C VAL A 405 1.44 15.23 22.72
N GLU A 406 1.45 15.58 21.45
CA GLU A 406 1.32 16.96 20.98
C GLU A 406 -0.13 17.18 20.51
N ALA A 407 -0.85 18.04 21.18
CA ALA A 407 -2.21 18.41 20.84
C ALA A 407 -2.50 19.82 21.38
N GLU A 408 -3.21 20.64 20.61
CA GLU A 408 -3.62 21.98 21.05
C GLU A 408 -4.55 21.92 22.26
N ASP A 409 -5.45 20.91 22.30
CA ASP A 409 -6.37 20.73 23.42
C ASP A 409 -5.77 19.73 24.44
N PRO A 410 -5.41 20.18 25.65
CA PRO A 410 -4.82 19.32 26.67
C PRO A 410 -5.77 18.22 27.16
N ARG A 411 -7.10 18.39 26.97
CA ARG A 411 -8.10 17.37 27.31
C ARG A 411 -7.92 16.12 26.48
N PHE A 412 -7.42 16.21 25.26
CA PHE A 412 -7.14 15.07 24.40
C PHE A 412 -6.07 14.14 25.03
N ALA A 413 -4.93 14.69 25.43
CA ALA A 413 -3.85 13.90 26.02
C ALA A 413 -4.29 13.19 27.31
N LYS A 414 -5.07 13.89 28.16
CA LYS A 414 -5.65 13.29 29.39
C LYS A 414 -6.62 12.16 29.05
N ALA A 415 -7.54 12.37 28.09
CA ALA A 415 -8.50 11.37 27.66
C ALA A 415 -7.82 10.14 27.03
N LEU A 416 -6.75 10.34 26.23
CA LEU A 416 -5.99 9.26 25.63
C LEU A 416 -5.28 8.38 26.68
N LYS A 417 -4.63 9.01 27.68
CA LYS A 417 -4.02 8.30 28.82
C LYS A 417 -5.05 7.47 29.59
N SER A 418 -6.19 8.08 29.93
CA SER A 418 -7.29 7.39 30.63
C SER A 418 -7.86 6.25 29.76
N GLY A 419 -8.04 6.50 28.46
CA GLY A 419 -8.51 5.51 27.51
C GLY A 419 -7.58 4.30 27.36
N LEU A 420 -6.26 4.47 27.46
CA LEU A 420 -5.30 3.37 27.43
C LEU A 420 -5.20 2.61 28.76
N ALA A 421 -5.45 3.27 29.88
CA ALA A 421 -5.45 2.65 31.21
C ALA A 421 -6.72 1.82 31.47
N ALA A 422 -7.84 2.15 30.87
CA ALA A 422 -9.07 1.35 30.93
C ALA A 422 -8.88 0.03 30.18
N ARG A 423 -9.08 -1.12 30.88
CA ARG A 423 -8.98 -2.50 30.31
C ARG A 423 -10.13 -2.82 29.37
#